data_4005cea4ea4fba77b80bf98f0f978f96
#
_entry.id   4005cea4ea4fba77b80bf98f0f978f96
#
_cell.length_a   1.000
_cell.length_b   1.000
_cell.length_c   1.000
_cell.angle_alpha   90.00
_cell.angle_beta   90.00
_cell.angle_gamma   90.00
#
_symmetry.space_group_name_H-M   'P 1'
#
loop_
_entity.id
_entity.type
_entity.pdbx_description
1 polymer ?
#
loop_
_entity_poly.entity_id
_entity_poly.type
_entity_poly.pdbx_seq_one_letter_code
_entity_poly.pdbx_strand_id
1 'polypeptide(L)'
;LEFRRVLFRSPHNSGHWTIEGSTTNQFRELCRYLLDMPLEEPQLKAPTVMKNILGQDLERAEALARENRPGVYVHIYGKTVSKPKRKMGHVTFVGVTGEEYAAKWADRFVK
;
A
#
# COMPACT_ATOMS: atom_id res chain seq x y z
N LEU A 1 14.94 -7.13 -8.92
CA LEU A 1 13.53 -6.80 -8.79
C LEU A 1 13.16 -6.64 -7.33
N GLU A 2 12.36 -5.66 -7.01
CA GLU A 2 11.94 -5.37 -5.63
C GLU A 2 11.33 -6.58 -4.92
N PHE A 3 10.53 -7.35 -5.63
CA PHE A 3 9.85 -8.51 -5.06
C PHE A 3 10.83 -9.56 -4.57
N ARG A 4 11.89 -9.83 -5.34
CA ARG A 4 12.96 -10.74 -4.92
C ARG A 4 13.71 -10.21 -3.69
N ARG A 5 13.97 -8.91 -3.66
CA ARG A 5 14.64 -8.27 -2.51
C ARG A 5 13.84 -8.45 -1.24
N VAL A 6 12.52 -8.34 -1.32
CA VAL A 6 11.62 -8.52 -0.18
C VAL A 6 11.69 -9.93 0.38
N LEU A 7 11.74 -10.95 -0.49
CA LEU A 7 11.79 -12.34 -0.07
C LEU A 7 13.09 -12.69 0.68
N PHE A 8 14.21 -12.07 0.31
CA PHE A 8 15.52 -12.41 0.89
C PHE A 8 15.97 -11.45 2.00
N ARG A 9 15.20 -10.42 2.29
CA ARG A 9 15.53 -9.46 3.34
C ARG A 9 14.38 -9.39 4.34
N SER A 10 13.61 -8.34 4.29
CA SER A 10 12.43 -8.16 5.12
C SER A 10 11.38 -7.38 4.32
N PRO A 11 10.10 -7.47 4.70
CA PRO A 11 9.08 -6.68 4.04
C PRO A 11 9.40 -5.18 4.10
N HIS A 12 9.22 -4.49 2.99
CA HIS A 12 9.48 -3.07 2.86
C HIS A 12 8.24 -2.29 2.47
N ASN A 13 8.19 -1.03 2.89
CA ASN A 13 7.10 -0.12 2.52
C ASN A 13 6.91 -0.01 1.01
N SER A 14 8.00 -0.03 0.23
CA SER A 14 7.93 0.01 -1.22
C SER A 14 7.19 -1.17 -1.85
N GLY A 15 7.03 -2.27 -1.11
CA GLY A 15 6.28 -3.44 -1.57
C GLY A 15 4.82 -3.46 -1.13
N HIS A 16 4.35 -2.48 -0.39
CA HIS A 16 2.97 -2.48 0.14
C HIS A 16 1.89 -2.38 -0.94
N TRP A 17 2.20 -1.82 -2.11
CA TRP A 17 1.26 -1.75 -3.22
C TRP A 17 0.79 -3.15 -3.66
N THR A 18 1.60 -4.19 -3.41
CA THR A 18 1.29 -5.57 -3.81
C THR A 18 0.16 -6.18 -3.00
N ILE A 19 -0.20 -5.61 -1.85
CA ILE A 19 -1.27 -6.14 -1.01
C ILE A 19 -2.57 -6.23 -1.81
N GLU A 20 -2.94 -5.16 -2.54
CA GLU A 20 -4.14 -5.13 -3.35
C GLU A 20 -3.85 -5.10 -4.86
N GLY A 21 -2.67 -4.64 -5.28
CA GLY A 21 -2.31 -4.46 -6.69
C GLY A 21 -1.73 -5.70 -7.37
N SER A 22 -1.41 -6.75 -6.61
CA SER A 22 -0.81 -7.97 -7.13
C SER A 22 -1.59 -9.20 -6.69
N THR A 23 -1.42 -10.30 -7.41
CA THR A 23 -2.02 -11.61 -7.05
C THR A 23 -1.46 -12.18 -5.76
N THR A 24 -0.24 -11.79 -5.40
CA THR A 24 0.37 -12.14 -4.12
C THR A 24 1.13 -10.94 -3.58
N ASN A 25 1.59 -10.99 -2.34
CA ASN A 25 2.28 -9.87 -1.71
C ASN A 25 3.48 -10.34 -0.87
N GLN A 26 4.29 -9.39 -0.43
CA GLN A 26 5.52 -9.68 0.32
C GLN A 26 5.26 -10.45 1.62
N PHE A 27 4.16 -10.16 2.31
CA PHE A 27 3.84 -10.83 3.57
C PHE A 27 3.44 -12.29 3.33
N ARG A 28 2.62 -12.53 2.32
CA ARG A 28 2.17 -13.85 1.93
C ARG A 28 3.34 -14.73 1.49
N GLU A 29 4.23 -14.18 0.67
CA GLU A 29 5.40 -14.91 0.19
C GLU A 29 6.41 -15.17 1.29
N LEU A 30 6.59 -14.26 2.23
CA LEU A 30 7.42 -14.48 3.40
C LEU A 30 6.86 -15.65 4.23
N CYS A 31 5.56 -15.68 4.47
CA CYS A 31 4.93 -16.80 5.19
C CYS A 31 5.12 -18.12 4.46
N ARG A 32 4.97 -18.15 3.15
CA ARG A 32 5.21 -19.37 2.34
C ARG A 32 6.65 -19.84 2.47
N TYR A 33 7.59 -18.91 2.37
CA TYR A 33 9.01 -19.23 2.54
C TYR A 33 9.30 -19.85 3.90
N LEU A 34 8.78 -19.24 4.98
CA LEU A 34 9.00 -19.73 6.33
C LEU A 34 8.34 -21.09 6.58
N LEU A 35 7.24 -21.39 5.90
CA LEU A 35 6.51 -22.65 6.02
C LEU A 35 6.94 -23.68 4.98
N ASP A 36 8.00 -23.39 4.24
CA ASP A 36 8.53 -24.28 3.18
C ASP A 36 7.46 -24.62 2.13
N MET A 37 6.61 -23.63 1.81
CA MET A 37 5.60 -23.75 0.77
C MET A 37 6.12 -23.22 -0.55
N PRO A 38 5.62 -23.71 -1.71
CA PRO A 38 6.01 -23.15 -3.00
C PRO A 38 5.68 -21.65 -3.09
N LEU A 39 6.63 -20.86 -3.60
CA LEU A 39 6.43 -19.45 -3.85
C LEU A 39 5.57 -19.25 -5.09
N GLU A 40 4.76 -18.19 -5.06
CA GLU A 40 3.88 -17.83 -6.16
C GLU A 40 4.51 -16.72 -7.01
N GLU A 41 4.39 -16.84 -8.32
CA GLU A 41 4.85 -15.80 -9.23
C GLU A 41 3.90 -14.59 -9.12
N PRO A 42 4.39 -13.40 -8.76
CA PRO A 42 3.52 -12.24 -8.62
C PRO A 42 3.07 -11.72 -9.99
N GLN A 43 1.80 -11.37 -10.09
CA GLN A 43 1.25 -10.75 -11.30
C GLN A 43 0.47 -9.51 -10.93
N LEU A 44 0.65 -8.45 -11.71
CA LEU A 44 -0.08 -7.20 -11.55
C LEU A 44 -1.56 -7.43 -11.88
N LYS A 45 -2.45 -7.07 -10.95
CA LYS A 45 -3.90 -7.17 -11.16
C LYS A 45 -4.43 -6.07 -12.07
N ALA A 46 -3.92 -4.86 -11.90
CA ALA A 46 -4.36 -3.66 -12.60
C ALA A 46 -3.34 -2.55 -12.34
N PRO A 47 -3.37 -1.45 -13.10
CA PRO A 47 -2.53 -0.29 -12.79
C PRO A 47 -2.73 0.13 -11.33
N THR A 48 -1.64 0.32 -10.61
CA THR A 48 -1.67 0.54 -9.16
C THR A 48 -0.75 1.69 -8.78
N VAL A 49 -1.25 2.59 -7.95
CA VAL A 49 -0.48 3.70 -7.38
C VAL A 49 -0.59 3.64 -5.87
N MET A 50 0.54 3.73 -5.19
CA MET A 50 0.58 3.77 -3.73
C MET A 50 1.14 5.12 -3.28
N LYS A 51 0.53 5.70 -2.24
CA LYS A 51 1.01 6.90 -1.59
C LYS A 51 1.15 6.66 -0.10
N ASN A 52 2.26 7.08 0.47
CA ASN A 52 2.43 7.05 1.92
C ASN A 52 1.55 8.13 2.57
N ILE A 53 0.95 7.78 3.69
CA ILE A 53 0.20 8.72 4.52
C ILE A 53 1.14 9.21 5.60
N LEU A 54 1.51 10.47 5.55
CA LEU A 54 2.35 11.10 6.55
C LEU A 54 1.46 11.66 7.67
N GLY A 55 2.07 12.02 8.82
CA GLY A 55 1.29 12.48 9.96
C GLY A 55 0.38 13.67 9.66
N GLN A 56 0.83 14.60 8.83
CA GLN A 56 0.03 15.77 8.43
C GLN A 56 -1.15 15.42 7.51
N ASP A 57 -1.16 14.23 6.91
CA ASP A 57 -2.20 13.78 5.99
C ASP A 57 -3.20 12.83 6.63
N LEU A 58 -3.03 12.51 7.90
CA LEU A 58 -3.81 11.46 8.58
C LEU A 58 -5.31 11.72 8.55
N GLU A 59 -5.75 12.94 8.83
CA GLU A 59 -7.18 13.29 8.81
C GLU A 59 -7.79 13.12 7.43
N ARG A 60 -7.06 13.52 6.39
CA ARG A 60 -7.51 13.36 4.99
C ARG A 60 -7.63 11.89 4.61
N ALA A 61 -6.68 11.09 5.07
CA ALA A 61 -6.69 9.65 4.81
C ALA A 61 -7.86 8.96 5.52
N GLU A 62 -8.15 9.35 6.75
CA GLU A 62 -9.31 8.84 7.49
C GLU A 62 -10.63 9.22 6.81
N ALA A 63 -10.73 10.45 6.30
CA ALA A 63 -11.90 10.88 5.53
C ALA A 63 -12.06 10.06 4.25
N LEU A 64 -10.96 9.81 3.55
CA LEU A 64 -10.96 9.00 2.34
C LEU A 64 -11.39 7.56 2.63
N ALA A 65 -10.93 6.99 3.74
CA ALA A 65 -11.32 5.65 4.17
C ALA A 65 -12.83 5.55 4.41
N ARG A 66 -13.43 6.59 5.02
CA ARG A 66 -14.87 6.63 5.27
C ARG A 66 -15.73 6.70 4.01
N GLU A 67 -15.17 7.21 2.91
CA GLU A 67 -15.87 7.25 1.63
C GLU A 67 -16.09 5.87 1.03
N ASN A 68 -15.28 4.90 1.41
CA ASN A 68 -15.36 3.50 0.96
C ASN A 68 -15.48 3.37 -0.58
N ARG A 69 -14.57 4.01 -1.31
CA ARG A 69 -14.59 4.03 -2.78
C ARG A 69 -13.97 2.78 -3.38
N PRO A 70 -14.56 2.22 -4.47
CA PRO A 70 -13.96 1.07 -5.15
C PRO A 70 -12.54 1.38 -5.65
N GLY A 71 -11.64 0.43 -5.49
CA GLY A 71 -10.25 0.57 -5.94
C GLY A 71 -9.38 1.44 -5.05
N VAL A 72 -9.89 1.91 -3.91
CA VAL A 72 -9.15 2.73 -2.95
C VAL A 72 -9.02 1.96 -1.64
N TYR A 73 -7.79 1.69 -1.23
CA TYR A 73 -7.49 0.91 -0.03
C TYR A 73 -6.61 1.72 0.92
N VAL A 74 -7.13 2.04 2.09
CA VAL A 74 -6.45 2.86 3.09
C VAL A 74 -6.00 1.97 4.24
N HIS A 75 -4.71 2.00 4.54
CA HIS A 75 -4.12 1.26 5.66
C HIS A 75 -3.50 2.25 6.64
N ILE A 76 -3.99 2.27 7.86
CA ILE A 76 -3.47 3.12 8.93
C ILE A 76 -2.82 2.21 9.96
N TYR A 77 -1.58 2.51 10.32
CA TYR A 77 -0.75 1.60 11.11
C TYR A 77 -1.04 1.64 12.63
N GLY A 78 -1.92 2.52 13.07
CA GLY A 78 -2.30 2.56 14.49
C GLY A 78 -1.21 3.07 15.43
N LYS A 79 -0.26 3.85 14.92
CA LYS A 79 0.78 4.43 15.74
C LYS A 79 0.19 5.43 16.75
N THR A 80 0.64 5.38 18.00
CA THR A 80 0.10 6.21 19.08
C THR A 80 0.43 7.68 18.95
N VAL A 81 1.57 8.02 18.33
CA VAL A 81 2.01 9.41 18.16
C VAL A 81 2.10 9.74 16.69
N SER A 82 1.29 10.72 16.26
CA SER A 82 1.36 11.28 14.93
C SER A 82 2.32 12.46 14.91
N LYS A 83 3.30 12.43 14.01
CA LYS A 83 4.23 13.55 13.79
C LYS A 83 4.25 13.87 12.31
N PRO A 84 4.43 15.18 11.95
CA PRO A 84 4.66 15.54 10.55
C PRO A 84 5.82 14.71 9.96
N LYS A 85 5.69 14.30 8.71
CA LYS A 85 6.65 13.48 7.97
C LYS A 85 6.82 12.04 8.47
N ARG A 86 6.19 11.64 9.58
CA ARG A 86 6.19 10.25 10.01
C ARG A 86 5.21 9.45 9.13
N LYS A 87 5.62 8.27 8.68
CA LYS A 87 4.74 7.37 7.93
C LYS A 87 3.71 6.76 8.87
N MET A 88 2.46 7.20 8.73
CA MET A 88 1.35 6.74 9.57
C MET A 88 0.49 5.68 8.89
N GLY A 89 0.70 5.46 7.61
CA GLY A 89 -0.04 4.50 6.83
C GLY A 89 0.28 4.60 5.35
N HIS A 90 -0.55 3.99 4.54
CA HIS A 90 -0.49 4.16 3.09
C HIS A 90 -1.87 4.01 2.47
N VAL A 91 -2.04 4.55 1.27
CA VAL A 91 -3.23 4.37 0.46
C VAL A 91 -2.82 3.78 -0.89
N THR A 92 -3.54 2.76 -1.33
CA THR A 92 -3.31 2.11 -2.62
C THR A 92 -4.52 2.33 -3.51
N PHE A 93 -4.28 2.83 -4.72
CA PHE A 93 -5.29 3.05 -5.74
C PHE A 93 -5.10 2.00 -6.83
N VAL A 94 -6.12 1.19 -7.09
CA VAL A 94 -6.04 0.06 -8.02
C VAL A 94 -7.07 0.22 -9.13
N GLY A 95 -6.64 0.02 -10.39
CA GLY A 95 -7.50 0.07 -11.56
C GLY A 95 -7.77 1.49 -12.06
N VAL A 96 -8.62 1.59 -13.07
CA VAL A 96 -8.95 2.89 -13.71
C VAL A 96 -9.56 3.85 -12.70
N THR A 97 -10.51 3.38 -11.88
CA THR A 97 -11.11 4.19 -10.82
C THR A 97 -10.06 4.64 -9.80
N GLY A 98 -9.14 3.73 -9.46
CA GLY A 98 -8.03 4.04 -8.56
C GLY A 98 -7.11 5.11 -9.13
N GLU A 99 -6.79 5.02 -10.44
CA GLU A 99 -5.96 6.03 -11.10
C GLU A 99 -6.62 7.42 -11.10
N GLU A 100 -7.93 7.47 -11.36
CA GLU A 100 -8.68 8.73 -11.30
C GLU A 100 -8.63 9.34 -9.91
N TYR A 101 -8.77 8.51 -8.88
CA TYR A 101 -8.65 8.94 -7.50
C TYR A 101 -7.24 9.39 -7.16
N ALA A 102 -6.25 8.66 -7.63
CA ALA A 102 -4.86 9.05 -7.41
C ALA A 102 -4.59 10.44 -7.99
N ALA A 103 -5.08 10.72 -9.18
CA ALA A 103 -4.93 12.02 -9.81
C ALA A 103 -5.62 13.14 -9.01
N LYS A 104 -6.83 12.87 -8.51
CA LYS A 104 -7.58 13.84 -7.69
C LYS A 104 -6.94 14.07 -6.32
N TRP A 105 -6.38 13.03 -5.71
CA TRP A 105 -5.89 13.09 -4.34
C TRP A 105 -4.39 13.31 -4.22
N ALA A 106 -3.64 13.14 -5.30
CA ALA A 106 -2.20 13.34 -5.29
C ALA A 106 -1.80 14.73 -4.80
N ASP A 107 -2.57 15.75 -5.17
CA ASP A 107 -2.30 17.12 -4.78
C ASP A 107 -2.79 17.46 -3.37
N ARG A 108 -3.55 16.57 -2.76
CA ARG A 108 -4.09 16.79 -1.40
C ARG A 108 -3.19 16.25 -0.31
N PHE A 109 -2.25 15.39 -0.66
CA PHE A 109 -1.25 14.90 0.27
C PHE A 109 0.02 15.74 0.12
N VAL A 110 0.60 16.10 1.25
CA VAL A 110 1.84 16.85 1.26
C VAL A 110 2.96 15.94 0.72
N LYS A 111 3.68 16.44 -0.27
CA LYS A 111 4.76 15.70 -0.92
C LYS A 111 6.04 15.68 -0.09
#